data_de510bbb7c5e229af796d38f35a079dc
#
_entry.id   de510bbb7c5e229af796d38f35a079dc
#
_cell.length_a   1.000
_cell.length_b   1.000
_cell.length_c   1.000
_cell.angle_alpha   90.00
_cell.angle_beta   90.00
_cell.angle_gamma   90.00
#
_symmetry.space_group_name_H-M   'P 1'
#
loop_
_entity.id
_entity.type
_entity.pdbx_description
1 polymer ?
#
loop_
_entity_poly.entity_id
_entity_poly.type
_entity_poly.pdbx_seq_one_letter_code
_entity_poly.pdbx_strand_id
1 'polypeptide(L)'
;DGSVDFHHLGNIKPVEKGEKLATLKPADFGEAGITVTGEPIPPAKVKVLTLRFGRNIRLSEDKCEIYSEVSGHVTLVDDLVMVSDVYDVPANVDVSTGDIEYKGTVHVNGNVLTGYMIQATGDIIVNGVVEGAILIAGGNIVLKRGMQGMTKGSLSAAGNITAKFIENSEVRCEGTLMCDAILHSDVECKNDISVLGRKGLINGGHIRSYTNICLLYTSDAADE
;
A
#
# COMPACT_ATOMS: atom_id res chain seq x y z
N ASP A 1 32.87 -7.77 2.15
CA ASP A 1 32.36 -6.50 1.62
C ASP A 1 31.18 -6.09 2.47
N GLY A 2 31.36 -5.05 3.29
CA GLY A 2 30.35 -4.63 4.28
C GLY A 2 29.45 -3.50 3.77
N SER A 3 28.98 -3.59 2.53
CA SER A 3 28.00 -2.63 2.01
C SER A 3 26.60 -2.98 2.54
N VAL A 4 25.98 -2.03 3.22
CA VAL A 4 24.58 -2.14 3.68
C VAL A 4 23.70 -1.67 2.53
N ASP A 5 22.81 -2.55 2.06
CA ASP A 5 21.77 -2.18 1.10
C ASP A 5 20.61 -1.52 1.85
N PHE A 6 20.51 -0.19 1.76
CA PHE A 6 19.45 0.59 2.40
C PHE A 6 18.12 0.57 1.63
N HIS A 7 18.06 -0.07 0.46
CA HIS A 7 16.83 -0.16 -0.33
C HIS A 7 15.93 -1.34 0.09
N HIS A 8 16.46 -2.37 0.76
CA HIS A 8 15.70 -3.56 1.17
C HIS A 8 15.73 -3.76 2.69
N LEU A 9 14.95 -2.98 3.44
CA LEU A 9 14.93 -3.05 4.91
C LEU A 9 14.02 -4.15 5.50
N GLY A 10 13.25 -4.88 4.68
CA GLY A 10 12.52 -6.10 5.08
C GLY A 10 11.54 -5.96 6.25
N ASN A 11 10.98 -4.77 6.49
CA ASN A 11 10.15 -4.47 7.66
C ASN A 11 8.71 -5.01 7.57
N ILE A 12 8.32 -5.57 6.42
CA ILE A 12 6.95 -6.05 6.17
C ILE A 12 6.95 -7.58 6.20
N LYS A 13 6.08 -8.18 7.01
CA LYS A 13 5.81 -9.62 6.97
C LYS A 13 4.56 -9.86 6.13
N PRO A 14 4.71 -10.15 4.83
CA PRO A 14 3.58 -10.39 3.96
C PRO A 14 2.89 -11.69 4.33
N VAL A 15 1.57 -11.73 4.13
CA VAL A 15 0.76 -12.94 4.24
C VAL A 15 -0.15 -13.04 3.03
N GLU A 16 -0.48 -14.26 2.65
CA GLU A 16 -1.42 -14.54 1.57
C GLU A 16 -2.81 -14.89 2.12
N LYS A 17 -3.83 -14.63 1.31
CA LYS A 17 -5.20 -15.04 1.64
C LYS A 17 -5.26 -16.56 1.86
N GLY A 18 -5.80 -16.98 3.01
CA GLY A 18 -5.90 -18.38 3.41
C GLY A 18 -4.70 -18.90 4.18
N GLU A 19 -3.65 -18.10 4.36
CA GLU A 19 -2.47 -18.49 5.13
C GLU A 19 -2.79 -18.60 6.63
N LYS A 20 -2.23 -19.62 7.27
CA LYS A 20 -2.38 -19.84 8.70
C LYS A 20 -1.45 -18.91 9.49
N LEU A 21 -2.03 -18.12 10.39
CA LEU A 21 -1.32 -17.08 11.13
C LEU A 21 -0.89 -17.55 12.53
N ALA A 22 -1.74 -18.31 13.21
CA ALA A 22 -1.41 -18.83 14.53
C ALA A 22 -2.19 -20.11 14.84
N THR A 23 -1.63 -20.91 15.77
CA THR A 23 -2.26 -22.12 16.29
C THR A 23 -2.25 -22.06 17.80
N LEU A 24 -3.40 -22.28 18.42
CA LEU A 24 -3.56 -22.45 19.85
C LEU A 24 -3.45 -23.93 20.22
N LYS A 25 -2.55 -24.27 21.10
CA LYS A 25 -2.56 -25.59 21.75
C LYS A 25 -3.56 -25.55 22.91
N PRO A 26 -4.61 -26.39 22.88
CA PRO A 26 -5.54 -26.48 24.00
C PRO A 26 -4.81 -26.76 25.29
N ALA A 27 -5.34 -26.20 26.38
CA ALA A 27 -4.78 -26.48 27.70
C ALA A 27 -5.03 -27.94 28.07
N ASP A 28 -3.99 -28.61 28.60
CA ASP A 28 -4.14 -29.91 29.25
C ASP A 28 -4.59 -29.67 30.69
N PHE A 29 -5.72 -30.24 31.05
CA PHE A 29 -6.29 -30.09 32.38
C PHE A 29 -5.66 -31.03 33.40
N GLY A 30 -4.73 -31.91 32.99
CA GLY A 30 -4.08 -32.89 33.82
C GLY A 30 -5.03 -33.98 34.32
N GLU A 31 -4.46 -34.96 35.02
CA GLU A 31 -5.21 -36.04 35.67
C GLU A 31 -5.36 -35.77 37.17
N ALA A 32 -6.43 -36.29 37.74
CA ALA A 32 -6.62 -36.22 39.19
C ALA A 32 -5.58 -37.09 39.91
N GLY A 33 -4.92 -36.52 40.91
CA GLY A 33 -4.07 -37.27 41.82
C GLY A 33 -4.92 -38.04 42.83
N ILE A 34 -4.26 -38.94 43.58
CA ILE A 34 -4.91 -39.71 44.67
C ILE A 34 -4.10 -39.48 45.94
N THR A 35 -4.78 -39.15 47.06
CA THR A 35 -4.15 -39.04 48.37
C THR A 35 -3.72 -40.43 48.88
N VAL A 36 -2.88 -40.47 49.91
CA VAL A 36 -2.49 -41.72 50.56
C VAL A 36 -3.67 -42.42 51.25
N THR A 37 -4.78 -41.73 51.45
CA THR A 37 -6.07 -42.24 51.95
C THR A 37 -7.03 -42.69 50.86
N GLY A 38 -6.64 -42.57 49.58
CA GLY A 38 -7.47 -42.98 48.44
C GLY A 38 -8.45 -41.92 47.93
N GLU A 39 -8.41 -40.71 48.44
CA GLU A 39 -9.29 -39.60 47.99
C GLU A 39 -8.73 -38.92 46.74
N PRO A 40 -9.56 -38.57 45.76
CA PRO A 40 -9.07 -37.90 44.56
C PRO A 40 -8.71 -36.43 44.83
N ILE A 41 -7.54 -36.02 44.36
CA ILE A 41 -7.07 -34.64 44.37
C ILE A 41 -7.34 -34.06 42.97
N PRO A 42 -8.24 -33.06 42.84
CA PRO A 42 -8.48 -32.45 41.53
C PRO A 42 -7.22 -31.75 41.02
N PRO A 43 -6.97 -31.76 39.68
CA PRO A 43 -5.83 -31.06 39.11
C PRO A 43 -5.93 -29.54 39.36
N ALA A 44 -4.80 -28.85 39.28
CA ALA A 44 -4.75 -27.41 39.43
C ALA A 44 -5.60 -26.72 38.32
N LYS A 45 -6.28 -25.65 38.68
CA LYS A 45 -7.06 -24.87 37.69
C LYS A 45 -6.13 -24.30 36.59
N VAL A 46 -6.34 -24.73 35.37
CA VAL A 46 -5.58 -24.25 34.20
C VAL A 46 -6.27 -23.03 33.59
N LYS A 47 -5.50 -22.00 33.27
CA LYS A 47 -6.01 -20.85 32.56
C LYS A 47 -6.22 -21.23 31.09
N VAL A 48 -7.47 -21.25 30.66
CA VAL A 48 -7.81 -21.44 29.23
C VAL A 48 -7.50 -20.17 28.48
N LEU A 49 -6.59 -20.26 27.51
CA LEU A 49 -6.30 -19.18 26.58
C LEU A 49 -7.24 -19.27 25.39
N THR A 50 -7.55 -18.13 24.80
CA THR A 50 -8.30 -18.01 23.54
C THR A 50 -7.49 -17.18 22.57
N LEU A 51 -7.59 -17.50 21.26
CA LEU A 51 -7.01 -16.69 20.22
C LEU A 51 -7.74 -15.34 20.15
N ARG A 52 -6.97 -14.25 20.23
CA ARG A 52 -7.49 -12.90 20.09
C ARG A 52 -7.11 -12.37 18.72
N PHE A 53 -8.10 -12.00 17.93
CA PHE A 53 -7.91 -11.54 16.55
C PHE A 53 -8.89 -10.41 16.21
N GLY A 54 -8.51 -9.61 15.21
CA GLY A 54 -9.26 -8.47 14.73
C GLY A 54 -9.72 -8.65 13.29
N ARG A 55 -9.52 -7.63 12.46
CA ARG A 55 -10.01 -7.57 11.08
C ARG A 55 -9.29 -8.56 10.16
N ASN A 56 -10.00 -9.02 9.11
CA ASN A 56 -9.48 -9.83 8.02
C ASN A 56 -8.91 -11.18 8.47
N ILE A 57 -9.44 -11.74 9.54
CA ILE A 57 -9.03 -13.04 10.10
C ILE A 57 -10.24 -13.93 10.29
N ARG A 58 -10.10 -15.18 9.87
CA ARG A 58 -11.08 -16.25 10.08
C ARG A 58 -10.57 -17.22 11.13
N LEU A 59 -11.41 -17.55 12.09
CA LEU A 59 -11.18 -18.61 13.06
C LEU A 59 -11.61 -19.97 12.49
N SER A 60 -10.83 -21.03 12.75
CA SER A 60 -11.19 -22.40 12.42
C SER A 60 -12.41 -22.89 13.24
N GLU A 61 -13.07 -23.95 12.79
CA GLU A 61 -14.24 -24.53 13.45
C GLU A 61 -13.90 -25.06 14.85
N ASP A 62 -12.71 -25.62 15.03
CA ASP A 62 -12.18 -26.12 16.32
C ASP A 62 -11.68 -25.00 17.24
N LYS A 63 -11.72 -23.73 16.77
CA LYS A 63 -11.23 -22.52 17.47
C LYS A 63 -9.76 -22.56 17.87
N CYS A 64 -8.98 -23.43 17.24
CA CYS A 64 -7.58 -23.61 17.54
C CYS A 64 -6.64 -22.92 16.54
N GLU A 65 -7.13 -22.49 15.39
CA GLU A 65 -6.33 -21.86 14.34
C GLU A 65 -6.97 -20.60 13.79
N ILE A 66 -6.14 -19.63 13.42
CA ILE A 66 -6.58 -18.41 12.72
C ILE A 66 -5.88 -18.30 11.36
N TYR A 67 -6.66 -17.85 10.37
CA TYR A 67 -6.27 -17.74 8.98
C TYR A 67 -6.53 -16.33 8.45
N SER A 68 -5.69 -15.86 7.53
CA SER A 68 -5.94 -14.60 6.85
C SER A 68 -7.09 -14.71 5.83
N GLU A 69 -7.98 -13.72 5.79
CA GLU A 69 -9.03 -13.60 4.78
C GLU A 69 -8.61 -12.79 3.55
N VAL A 70 -7.51 -12.03 3.66
CA VAL A 70 -6.97 -11.16 2.60
C VAL A 70 -5.46 -11.35 2.48
N SER A 71 -4.89 -10.99 1.34
CA SER A 71 -3.44 -10.82 1.21
C SER A 71 -3.05 -9.45 1.75
N GLY A 72 -1.94 -9.37 2.50
CA GLY A 72 -1.52 -8.12 3.13
C GLY A 72 -0.35 -8.33 4.09
N HIS A 73 -0.37 -7.66 5.23
CA HIS A 73 0.62 -7.87 6.28
C HIS A 73 -0.04 -8.10 7.66
N VAL A 74 0.62 -8.90 8.47
CA VAL A 74 0.19 -9.18 9.84
C VAL A 74 0.69 -8.09 10.76
N THR A 75 -0.20 -7.59 11.62
CA THR A 75 0.14 -6.71 12.73
C THR A 75 -0.39 -7.28 14.03
N LEU A 76 0.35 -7.02 15.12
CA LEU A 76 -0.08 -7.34 16.48
C LEU A 76 -0.25 -6.02 17.23
N VAL A 77 -1.50 -5.70 17.60
CA VAL A 77 -1.84 -4.49 18.35
C VAL A 77 -2.68 -4.91 19.55
N ASP A 78 -2.27 -4.56 20.76
CA ASP A 78 -2.96 -4.88 22.01
C ASP A 78 -3.28 -6.38 22.17
N ASP A 79 -2.34 -7.25 21.80
CA ASP A 79 -2.51 -8.71 21.75
C ASP A 79 -3.58 -9.20 20.76
N LEU A 80 -4.01 -8.37 19.82
CA LEU A 80 -4.90 -8.72 18.72
C LEU A 80 -4.08 -8.90 17.44
N VAL A 81 -4.15 -10.10 16.85
CA VAL A 81 -3.60 -10.34 15.52
C VAL A 81 -4.57 -9.76 14.49
N MET A 82 -4.06 -8.96 13.56
CA MET A 82 -4.84 -8.37 12.46
C MET A 82 -4.08 -8.50 11.16
N VAL A 83 -4.81 -8.55 10.05
CA VAL A 83 -4.23 -8.45 8.70
C VAL A 83 -4.76 -7.19 8.02
N SER A 84 -3.84 -6.39 7.52
CA SER A 84 -4.17 -5.20 6.71
C SER A 84 -3.75 -5.43 5.27
N ASP A 85 -4.62 -5.08 4.35
CA ASP A 85 -4.36 -5.00 2.92
C ASP A 85 -3.84 -3.61 2.50
N VAL A 86 -3.76 -2.68 3.46
CA VAL A 86 -3.18 -1.35 3.29
C VAL A 86 -1.91 -1.22 4.13
N TYR A 87 -0.83 -0.84 3.49
CA TYR A 87 0.43 -0.51 4.14
C TYR A 87 0.55 1.00 4.29
N ASP A 88 0.39 1.49 5.51
CA ASP A 88 0.52 2.90 5.84
C ASP A 88 1.98 3.26 6.16
N VAL A 89 2.56 4.17 5.37
CA VAL A 89 3.85 4.80 5.63
C VAL A 89 3.59 6.16 6.28
N PRO A 90 3.88 6.31 7.59
CA PRO A 90 3.47 7.51 8.34
C PRO A 90 4.26 8.77 7.97
N ALA A 91 5.41 8.63 7.33
CA ALA A 91 6.33 9.70 6.97
C ALA A 91 6.72 9.62 5.48
N ASN A 92 7.93 10.03 5.14
CA ASN A 92 8.46 9.95 3.79
C ASN A 92 8.94 8.53 3.44
N VAL A 93 8.97 8.23 2.14
CA VAL A 93 9.74 7.11 1.63
C VAL A 93 11.14 7.65 1.31
N ASP A 94 12.11 7.26 2.12
CA ASP A 94 13.49 7.74 2.09
C ASP A 94 14.46 6.63 2.55
N VAL A 95 15.69 7.00 2.88
CA VAL A 95 16.72 6.05 3.34
C VAL A 95 16.32 5.22 4.56
N SER A 96 15.38 5.71 5.39
CA SER A 96 14.90 5.00 6.57
C SER A 96 13.81 3.96 6.25
N THR A 97 13.08 4.16 5.17
CA THR A 97 12.01 3.27 4.72
C THR A 97 12.52 2.28 3.67
N GLY A 98 13.41 2.72 2.78
CA GLY A 98 13.87 1.95 1.62
C GLY A 98 12.80 1.83 0.53
N ASP A 99 13.06 0.94 -0.43
CA ASP A 99 12.09 0.57 -1.45
C ASP A 99 10.94 -0.25 -0.85
N ILE A 100 9.75 -0.06 -1.38
CA ILE A 100 8.54 -0.74 -0.90
C ILE A 100 8.02 -1.67 -1.99
N GLU A 101 7.97 -2.96 -1.68
CA GLU A 101 7.23 -3.95 -2.47
C GLU A 101 6.12 -4.54 -1.59
N TYR A 102 4.85 -4.38 -2.01
CA TYR A 102 3.72 -4.73 -1.18
C TYR A 102 2.58 -5.40 -1.95
N LYS A 103 2.04 -6.50 -1.39
CA LYS A 103 0.85 -7.21 -1.92
C LYS A 103 -0.41 -6.58 -1.32
N GLY A 104 -0.85 -5.47 -1.86
CA GLY A 104 -2.01 -4.69 -1.41
C GLY A 104 -1.86 -3.23 -1.81
N THR A 105 -2.53 -2.34 -1.09
CA THR A 105 -2.49 -0.89 -1.28
C THR A 105 -1.41 -0.26 -0.43
N VAL A 106 -0.65 0.69 -0.97
CA VAL A 106 0.35 1.48 -0.25
C VAL A 106 -0.15 2.91 -0.09
N HIS A 107 -0.16 3.40 1.15
CA HIS A 107 -0.53 4.77 1.49
C HIS A 107 0.65 5.49 2.15
N VAL A 108 1.17 6.52 1.50
CA VAL A 108 2.28 7.33 1.98
C VAL A 108 1.75 8.69 2.44
N ASN A 109 1.92 8.98 3.73
CA ASN A 109 1.50 10.27 4.31
C ASN A 109 2.46 11.42 3.97
N GLY A 110 3.73 11.11 3.72
CA GLY A 110 4.77 12.07 3.35
C GLY A 110 5.07 12.12 1.85
N ASN A 111 6.30 12.49 1.53
CA ASN A 111 6.85 12.51 0.19
C ASN A 111 7.51 11.18 -0.17
N VAL A 112 7.68 10.94 -1.48
CA VAL A 112 8.54 9.87 -1.98
C VAL A 112 9.77 10.52 -2.58
N LEU A 113 10.94 10.27 -2.00
CA LEU A 113 12.18 10.94 -2.39
C LEU A 113 12.84 10.27 -3.60
N THR A 114 13.78 11.00 -4.20
CA THR A 114 14.49 10.58 -5.41
C THR A 114 15.25 9.27 -5.23
N GLY A 115 15.09 8.37 -6.20
CA GLY A 115 15.81 7.10 -6.28
C GLY A 115 15.11 5.94 -5.59
N TYR A 116 13.96 6.15 -4.94
CA TYR A 116 13.19 5.08 -4.32
C TYR A 116 12.10 4.55 -5.25
N MET A 117 11.71 3.30 -4.99
CA MET A 117 10.66 2.60 -5.73
C MET A 117 9.54 2.16 -4.80
N ILE A 118 8.30 2.30 -5.27
CA ILE A 118 7.12 1.70 -4.65
C ILE A 118 6.44 0.82 -5.68
N GLN A 119 6.33 -0.47 -5.36
CA GLN A 119 5.58 -1.44 -6.14
C GLN A 119 4.44 -2.01 -5.30
N ALA A 120 3.20 -1.85 -5.75
CA ALA A 120 2.01 -2.34 -5.09
C ALA A 120 1.16 -3.17 -6.05
N THR A 121 0.56 -4.27 -5.58
CA THR A 121 -0.42 -5.02 -6.40
C THR A 121 -1.79 -4.34 -6.41
N GLY A 122 -2.10 -3.49 -5.43
CA GLY A 122 -3.27 -2.64 -5.34
C GLY A 122 -2.97 -1.19 -5.74
N ASP A 123 -3.58 -0.26 -5.04
CA ASP A 123 -3.43 1.18 -5.28
C ASP A 123 -2.19 1.75 -4.60
N ILE A 124 -1.67 2.87 -5.13
CA ILE A 124 -0.66 3.70 -4.47
C ILE A 124 -1.26 5.08 -4.23
N ILE A 125 -1.29 5.52 -2.97
CA ILE A 125 -1.80 6.82 -2.57
C ILE A 125 -0.66 7.59 -1.90
N VAL A 126 -0.30 8.77 -2.43
CA VAL A 126 0.74 9.62 -1.86
C VAL A 126 0.14 10.99 -1.52
N ASN A 127 0.21 11.37 -0.24
CA ASN A 127 -0.30 12.67 0.21
C ASN A 127 0.69 13.82 -0.06
N GLY A 128 1.98 13.52 -0.13
CA GLY A 128 3.05 14.46 -0.44
C GLY A 128 3.37 14.59 -1.93
N VAL A 129 4.58 15.03 -2.22
CA VAL A 129 5.17 15.13 -3.57
C VAL A 129 6.00 13.88 -3.84
N VAL A 130 5.98 13.41 -5.09
CA VAL A 130 6.88 12.36 -5.58
C VAL A 130 8.03 13.04 -6.33
N GLU A 131 9.25 12.79 -5.87
CA GLU A 131 10.47 13.41 -6.42
C GLU A 131 11.36 12.33 -7.04
N GLY A 132 11.50 12.30 -8.36
CA GLY A 132 12.44 11.40 -9.07
C GLY A 132 12.38 9.93 -8.67
N ALA A 133 11.20 9.43 -8.31
CA ALA A 133 10.95 8.07 -7.83
C ALA A 133 10.16 7.24 -8.85
N ILE A 134 10.12 5.93 -8.65
CA ILE A 134 9.41 4.99 -9.51
C ILE A 134 8.21 4.42 -8.75
N LEU A 135 6.99 4.59 -9.29
CA LEU A 135 5.77 4.05 -8.72
C LEU A 135 5.11 3.09 -9.71
N ILE A 136 4.88 1.85 -9.26
CA ILE A 136 4.24 0.79 -10.06
C ILE A 136 3.04 0.24 -9.28
N ALA A 137 1.83 0.50 -9.79
CA ALA A 137 0.59 0.04 -9.17
C ALA A 137 -0.15 -0.96 -10.07
N GLY A 138 -0.59 -2.08 -9.48
CA GLY A 138 -1.53 -2.99 -10.12
C GLY A 138 -2.98 -2.44 -10.14
N GLY A 139 -3.26 -1.41 -9.36
CA GLY A 139 -4.49 -0.63 -9.32
C GLY A 139 -4.26 0.81 -9.79
N ASN A 140 -4.77 1.77 -9.01
CA ASN A 140 -4.70 3.20 -9.30
C ASN A 140 -3.49 3.87 -8.62
N ILE A 141 -3.05 5.00 -9.18
CA ILE A 141 -2.10 5.90 -8.52
C ILE A 141 -2.79 7.24 -8.23
N VAL A 142 -2.80 7.64 -6.95
CA VAL A 142 -3.39 8.90 -6.51
C VAL A 142 -2.31 9.75 -5.83
N LEU A 143 -1.88 10.81 -6.51
CA LEU A 143 -0.95 11.79 -5.98
C LEU A 143 -1.74 13.04 -5.55
N LYS A 144 -1.89 13.27 -4.24
CA LYS A 144 -2.65 14.42 -3.73
C LYS A 144 -2.02 15.76 -4.10
N ARG A 145 -0.72 15.76 -4.33
CA ARG A 145 0.02 16.89 -4.86
C ARG A 145 0.43 16.62 -6.30
N GLY A 146 1.52 15.97 -6.55
CA GLY A 146 1.95 15.69 -7.92
C GLY A 146 3.33 15.05 -7.94
N MET A 147 3.91 15.01 -9.15
CA MET A 147 5.20 14.42 -9.39
C MET A 147 6.16 15.40 -10.05
N GLN A 148 7.36 15.52 -9.47
CA GLN A 148 8.51 16.20 -10.03
C GLN A 148 9.57 15.13 -10.36
N GLY A 149 9.56 14.62 -11.58
CA GLY A 149 10.29 13.41 -11.94
C GLY A 149 11.81 13.57 -12.08
N MET A 150 12.32 14.78 -12.15
CA MET A 150 13.76 15.05 -12.27
C MET A 150 14.45 14.20 -13.37
N THR A 151 13.76 13.91 -14.47
CA THR A 151 14.19 13.05 -15.59
C THR A 151 14.38 11.55 -15.25
N LYS A 152 14.10 11.12 -14.02
CA LYS A 152 14.22 9.71 -13.57
C LYS A 152 12.90 9.15 -13.03
N GLY A 153 11.92 10.03 -12.82
CA GLY A 153 10.64 9.64 -12.26
C GLY A 153 9.75 8.93 -13.25
N SER A 154 9.11 7.85 -12.79
CA SER A 154 8.18 7.07 -13.60
C SER A 154 6.95 6.66 -12.82
N LEU A 155 5.78 6.77 -13.46
CA LEU A 155 4.50 6.27 -12.96
C LEU A 155 3.97 5.21 -13.91
N SER A 156 3.62 4.03 -13.38
CA SER A 156 2.99 2.96 -14.13
C SER A 156 1.78 2.44 -13.35
N ALA A 157 0.58 2.56 -13.90
CA ALA A 157 -0.66 2.09 -13.29
C ALA A 157 -1.44 1.20 -14.24
N ALA A 158 -1.90 0.05 -13.75
CA ALA A 158 -2.88 -0.77 -14.47
C ALA A 158 -4.30 -0.17 -14.41
N GLY A 159 -4.57 0.72 -13.46
CA GLY A 159 -5.79 1.50 -13.34
C GLY A 159 -5.62 2.94 -13.80
N ASN A 160 -6.23 3.86 -13.05
CA ASN A 160 -6.22 5.29 -13.33
C ASN A 160 -5.08 6.00 -12.58
N ILE A 161 -4.64 7.15 -13.13
CA ILE A 161 -3.70 8.03 -12.44
C ILE A 161 -4.38 9.37 -12.20
N THR A 162 -4.30 9.85 -10.96
CA THR A 162 -4.76 11.18 -10.57
C THR A 162 -3.63 11.95 -9.92
N ALA A 163 -3.33 13.15 -10.39
CA ALA A 163 -2.29 14.02 -9.83
C ALA A 163 -2.70 15.48 -10.01
N LYS A 164 -2.08 16.41 -9.26
CA LYS A 164 -2.23 17.85 -9.57
C LYS A 164 -1.31 18.26 -10.71
N PHE A 165 -0.06 17.85 -10.66
CA PHE A 165 0.90 18.12 -11.72
C PHE A 165 1.81 16.92 -11.96
N ILE A 166 2.30 16.83 -13.19
CA ILE A 166 3.31 15.86 -13.63
C ILE A 166 4.38 16.64 -14.38
N GLU A 167 5.60 16.58 -13.89
CA GLU A 167 6.73 17.33 -14.44
C GLU A 167 7.94 16.43 -14.65
N ASN A 168 8.60 16.53 -15.81
CA ASN A 168 9.83 15.81 -16.16
C ASN A 168 9.78 14.30 -15.85
N SER A 169 8.67 13.64 -16.23
CA SER A 169 8.35 12.26 -15.85
C SER A 169 7.92 11.41 -17.03
N GLU A 170 8.12 10.10 -16.91
CA GLU A 170 7.52 9.10 -17.79
C GLU A 170 6.26 8.51 -17.12
N VAL A 171 5.12 8.52 -17.85
CA VAL A 171 3.84 8.06 -17.31
C VAL A 171 3.19 7.06 -18.24
N ARG A 172 2.85 5.90 -17.73
CA ARG A 172 2.08 4.85 -18.40
C ARG A 172 0.83 4.50 -17.62
N CYS A 173 -0.32 4.56 -18.26
CA CYS A 173 -1.62 4.35 -17.65
C CYS A 173 -2.47 3.45 -18.54
N GLU A 174 -2.95 2.32 -17.99
CA GLU A 174 -3.91 1.46 -18.68
C GLU A 174 -5.35 2.04 -18.62
N GLY A 175 -5.62 2.89 -17.63
CA GLY A 175 -6.88 3.61 -17.45
C GLY A 175 -6.82 5.05 -17.95
N THR A 176 -7.43 5.94 -17.19
CA THR A 176 -7.54 7.39 -17.45
C THR A 176 -6.52 8.16 -16.61
N LEU A 177 -5.87 9.15 -17.20
CA LEU A 177 -5.07 10.13 -16.48
C LEU A 177 -5.90 11.40 -16.24
N MET A 178 -5.96 11.85 -15.00
CA MET A 178 -6.57 13.12 -14.60
C MET A 178 -5.55 13.99 -13.85
N CYS A 179 -5.28 15.20 -14.36
CA CYS A 179 -4.36 16.14 -13.69
C CYS A 179 -4.70 17.59 -14.04
N ASP A 180 -4.04 18.53 -13.35
CA ASP A 180 -4.19 19.97 -13.62
C ASP A 180 -3.13 20.48 -14.60
N ALA A 181 -1.93 19.89 -14.62
CA ALA A 181 -0.83 20.28 -15.50
C ALA A 181 0.10 19.12 -15.85
N ILE A 182 0.62 19.14 -17.10
CA ILE A 182 1.66 18.23 -17.60
C ILE A 182 2.78 19.07 -18.21
N LEU A 183 3.99 18.91 -17.70
CA LEU A 183 5.15 19.70 -18.07
C LEU A 183 6.32 18.78 -18.45
N HIS A 184 6.84 18.94 -19.66
CA HIS A 184 8.04 18.24 -20.15
C HIS A 184 8.06 16.73 -19.85
N SER A 185 6.91 16.08 -20.03
CA SER A 185 6.71 14.67 -19.65
C SER A 185 6.25 13.83 -20.83
N ASP A 186 6.65 12.56 -20.83
CA ASP A 186 6.22 11.57 -21.79
C ASP A 186 5.08 10.73 -21.19
N VAL A 187 3.87 10.92 -21.71
CA VAL A 187 2.64 10.34 -21.16
C VAL A 187 1.96 9.46 -22.19
N GLU A 188 1.71 8.21 -21.83
CA GLU A 188 0.94 7.26 -22.62
C GLU A 188 -0.19 6.64 -21.78
N CYS A 189 -1.44 6.85 -22.22
CA CYS A 189 -2.62 6.28 -21.56
C CYS A 189 -3.48 5.52 -22.57
N LYS A 190 -4.03 4.38 -22.15
CA LYS A 190 -4.96 3.62 -23.01
C LYS A 190 -6.32 4.29 -23.13
N ASN A 191 -6.77 4.95 -22.07
CA ASN A 191 -8.02 5.71 -22.09
C ASN A 191 -7.75 7.21 -22.09
N ASP A 192 -8.72 8.00 -21.63
CA ASP A 192 -8.70 9.44 -21.73
C ASP A 192 -7.59 10.10 -20.89
N ILE A 193 -7.05 11.19 -21.41
CA ILE A 193 -6.20 12.12 -20.68
C ILE A 193 -7.01 13.40 -20.47
N SER A 194 -7.28 13.73 -19.20
CA SER A 194 -8.08 14.90 -18.82
C SER A 194 -7.22 15.87 -18.02
N VAL A 195 -6.93 17.03 -18.60
CA VAL A 195 -6.18 18.11 -17.94
C VAL A 195 -7.16 19.24 -17.63
N LEU A 196 -7.69 19.24 -16.38
CA LEU A 196 -8.88 19.98 -15.98
C LEU A 196 -8.64 21.01 -14.86
N GLY A 197 -7.41 21.44 -14.64
CA GLY A 197 -7.08 22.46 -13.63
C GLY A 197 -7.66 23.84 -13.99
N ARG A 198 -7.62 24.77 -13.01
CA ARG A 198 -8.03 26.18 -13.21
C ARG A 198 -7.39 26.83 -14.43
N LYS A 199 -6.19 26.38 -14.80
CA LYS A 199 -5.50 26.68 -16.05
C LYS A 199 -4.89 25.37 -16.50
N GLY A 200 -5.69 24.48 -17.11
CA GLY A 200 -5.19 23.25 -17.68
C GLY A 200 -4.00 23.57 -18.57
N LEU A 201 -2.83 23.01 -18.26
CA LEU A 201 -1.59 23.32 -18.96
C LEU A 201 -0.90 22.04 -19.41
N ILE A 202 -0.61 21.99 -20.70
CA ILE A 202 0.30 21.02 -21.29
C ILE A 202 1.43 21.80 -21.93
N ASN A 203 2.67 21.55 -21.53
CA ASN A 203 3.83 22.22 -22.09
C ASN A 203 5.01 21.25 -22.25
N GLY A 204 5.43 21.02 -23.48
CA GLY A 204 6.54 20.12 -23.83
C GLY A 204 6.23 18.64 -23.59
N GLY A 205 7.16 17.78 -24.02
CA GLY A 205 7.03 16.33 -23.93
C GLY A 205 6.14 15.72 -25.02
N HIS A 206 5.83 14.43 -24.87
CA HIS A 206 4.98 13.68 -25.78
C HIS A 206 3.77 13.13 -25.02
N ILE A 207 2.57 13.41 -25.50
CA ILE A 207 1.34 12.99 -24.86
C ILE A 207 0.51 12.18 -25.85
N ARG A 208 0.21 10.94 -25.46
CA ARG A 208 -0.54 9.99 -26.27
C ARG A 208 -1.68 9.38 -25.49
N SER A 209 -2.88 9.49 -26.01
CA SER A 209 -4.06 8.73 -25.61
C SER A 209 -4.55 7.90 -26.78
N TYR A 210 -5.09 6.72 -26.49
CA TYR A 210 -5.74 5.88 -27.52
C TYR A 210 -7.23 6.24 -27.71
N THR A 211 -7.76 7.12 -26.86
CA THR A 211 -9.14 7.63 -26.95
C THR A 211 -9.16 9.14 -27.10
N ASN A 212 -9.25 9.90 -26.01
CA ASN A 212 -9.40 11.35 -26.06
C ASN A 212 -8.37 12.06 -25.19
N ILE A 213 -7.99 13.28 -25.61
CA ILE A 213 -7.23 14.23 -24.78
C ILE A 213 -8.12 15.45 -24.59
N CYS A 214 -8.54 15.70 -23.35
CA CYS A 214 -9.36 16.83 -22.96
C CYS A 214 -8.51 17.84 -22.20
N LEU A 215 -8.35 19.05 -22.76
CA LEU A 215 -7.70 20.17 -22.11
C LEU A 215 -8.73 21.26 -21.88
N LEU A 216 -9.06 21.52 -20.60
CA LEU A 216 -9.99 22.60 -20.26
C LEU A 216 -9.18 23.84 -19.90
N TYR A 217 -9.24 24.83 -20.77
CA TYR A 217 -8.75 26.18 -20.54
C TYR A 217 -9.94 27.07 -20.21
N THR A 218 -10.08 27.50 -18.95
CA THR A 218 -11.02 28.57 -18.60
C THR A 218 -10.27 29.88 -18.69
N SER A 219 -10.47 30.65 -19.79
CA SER A 219 -10.15 32.05 -19.76
C SER A 219 -11.23 32.74 -18.93
N ASP A 220 -10.87 33.29 -17.75
CA ASP A 220 -11.68 34.37 -17.18
C ASP A 220 -11.60 35.54 -18.16
N ALA A 221 -12.58 35.64 -19.05
CA ALA A 221 -12.86 36.90 -19.69
C ALA A 221 -13.31 37.82 -18.57
N ALA A 222 -12.41 38.69 -18.09
CA ALA A 222 -12.82 39.82 -17.31
C ALA A 222 -13.77 40.63 -18.17
N ASP A 223 -15.03 40.64 -17.83
CA ASP A 223 -15.99 41.60 -18.35
C ASP A 223 -15.52 42.98 -17.89
N GLU A 224 -15.14 43.81 -18.87
CA GLU A 224 -15.13 45.26 -18.71
C GLU A 224 -16.56 45.77 -18.73
#